data_c1816ddd03bea12bd41ad4caaabaf972
#
_entry.id   c1816ddd03bea12bd41ad4caaabaf972
#
_cell.length_a   1.000
_cell.length_b   1.000
_cell.length_c   1.000
_cell.angle_alpha   90.00
_cell.angle_beta   90.00
_cell.angle_gamma   90.00
#
_symmetry.space_group_name_H-M   'P 1'
#
loop_
_entity.id
_entity.type
_entity.pdbx_description
1 polymer ?
#
loop_
_entity_poly.entity_id
_entity_poly.type
_entity_poly.pdbx_seq_one_letter_code
_entity_poly.pdbx_strand_id
1 'polypeptide(L)'
;YFQILLACCLTLFAGCSDSDSESGQNGIPKGSKAIDLQQDRSGLLRNPCMGWGLYDDAVGNVANAEEYWAAQDEAARNYASFFYIRWRWSEMEPEEGKYAWIYDENYKKLIQGALDRGLKLCFRIYDNGQDNIRQGTPEYVRAAGAQGYEVEGQNNAKLWTPYADDPIFQQKYEKFVAAFAKEYDNPDIVDFIDGHSLGWWGEGSHIKYLNSDKKKETFDWFTTMYSKNFKNIILVLPYNSEIGFNTEKEIAIDQKGYGLRRDGLGSMWFTENDEKVANEMYGKVLMVGECAYWGGYTAAYEPFKNDTKYSFKSWKDVYNQSFDHAQTYHFNTLDLRTITETKGWTGLAPELVRKFVLNGGYRVYPTYVIMPYEASAGQTVSISHSWRNTGYGYLPNNMKNWNYKYKPAFALFDESGKLVKSWIDEDAEPSQWLSNQRKNYTYEVSLDGISRGNYQWAVAIVDKTKDNQPGINIGIKDKEKKDGWTFISEMTIK
;
A
#
# COMPACT_ATOMS: atom_id res chain seq x y z
N TYR A 1 -24.19 -8.73 67.23
CA TYR A 1 -24.16 -10.10 66.70
C TYR A 1 -24.16 -10.02 65.19
N PHE A 2 -23.11 -10.28 64.60
CA PHE A 2 -22.60 -10.98 63.41
C PHE A 2 -21.37 -10.25 62.89
N GLN A 3 -20.22 -10.84 63.13
CA GLN A 3 -18.97 -10.52 62.51
C GLN A 3 -19.02 -11.09 61.08
N ILE A 4 -18.68 -10.23 60.08
CA ILE A 4 -18.32 -10.67 58.75
C ILE A 4 -16.85 -10.32 58.53
N LEU A 5 -16.02 -11.36 58.39
CA LEU A 5 -14.62 -11.27 58.04
C LEU A 5 -14.46 -10.62 56.65
N LEU A 6 -13.67 -9.56 56.61
CA LEU A 6 -13.18 -8.95 55.37
C LEU A 6 -11.91 -9.71 54.95
N ALA A 7 -12.04 -10.59 53.96
CA ALA A 7 -10.88 -11.22 53.35
C ALA A 7 -10.28 -10.27 52.30
N CYS A 8 -9.12 -9.69 52.58
CA CYS A 8 -8.29 -8.96 51.62
C CYS A 8 -7.72 -9.96 50.60
N CYS A 9 -8.25 -9.97 49.39
CA CYS A 9 -7.56 -10.54 48.25
C CYS A 9 -6.51 -9.52 47.74
N LEU A 10 -5.26 -9.71 48.10
CA LEU A 10 -4.11 -9.13 47.41
C LEU A 10 -3.99 -9.82 46.04
N THR A 11 -4.45 -9.16 45.01
CA THR A 11 -4.08 -9.51 43.62
C THR A 11 -2.69 -8.99 43.37
N LEU A 12 -1.71 -9.88 43.40
CA LEU A 12 -0.39 -9.66 42.86
C LEU A 12 -0.53 -9.43 41.36
N PHE A 13 -0.24 -8.20 40.93
CA PHE A 13 0.07 -7.93 39.52
C PHE A 13 1.40 -8.62 39.22
N ALA A 14 1.33 -9.84 38.68
CA ALA A 14 2.45 -10.43 37.99
C ALA A 14 2.63 -9.66 36.69
N GLY A 15 3.65 -8.85 36.61
CA GLY A 15 4.10 -8.26 35.37
C GLY A 15 4.49 -9.40 34.41
N CYS A 16 3.78 -9.52 33.30
CA CYS A 16 4.24 -10.32 32.17
C CYS A 16 5.48 -9.63 31.61
N SER A 17 6.65 -10.06 32.06
CA SER A 17 7.86 -9.95 31.26
C SER A 17 7.69 -10.93 30.11
N ASP A 18 7.63 -10.45 28.87
CA ASP A 18 7.79 -11.26 27.67
C ASP A 18 9.21 -11.87 27.65
N SER A 19 9.36 -12.95 28.34
CA SER A 19 10.48 -13.88 28.14
C SER A 19 9.99 -15.01 27.24
N ASP A 20 9.91 -14.72 25.94
CA ASP A 20 9.81 -15.75 24.89
C ASP A 20 11.17 -16.48 24.77
N SER A 21 11.53 -17.25 25.78
CA SER A 21 12.60 -18.23 25.72
C SER A 21 12.04 -19.61 26.06
N GLU A 22 11.27 -20.17 25.12
CA GLU A 22 11.01 -21.60 25.04
C GLU A 22 11.35 -22.13 23.66
N SER A 23 12.66 -22.20 23.36
CA SER A 23 13.18 -23.20 22.42
C SER A 23 13.47 -24.46 23.23
N GLY A 24 12.48 -25.36 23.30
CA GLY A 24 12.72 -26.69 23.82
C GLY A 24 13.77 -27.38 22.97
N GLN A 25 14.94 -27.74 23.53
CA GLN A 25 15.99 -28.51 22.87
C GLN A 25 15.55 -29.95 22.51
N ASN A 26 14.33 -30.33 22.82
CA ASN A 26 13.75 -31.64 22.53
C ASN A 26 12.92 -31.61 21.24
N GLY A 27 13.53 -31.71 20.07
CA GLY A 27 12.81 -31.79 18.79
C GLY A 27 13.58 -31.35 17.56
N ILE A 28 14.84 -30.88 17.68
CA ILE A 28 15.66 -30.51 16.52
C ILE A 28 16.17 -31.78 15.84
N PRO A 29 15.89 -31.98 14.53
CA PRO A 29 16.38 -33.13 13.79
C PRO A 29 17.91 -33.23 13.82
N LYS A 30 18.45 -34.48 13.82
CA LYS A 30 19.91 -34.68 13.74
C LYS A 30 20.46 -34.03 12.48
N GLY A 31 21.58 -33.31 12.62
CA GLY A 31 22.19 -32.55 11.51
C GLY A 31 21.51 -31.23 11.22
N SER A 32 20.54 -30.82 12.06
CA SER A 32 19.89 -29.52 11.98
C SER A 32 20.22 -28.64 13.18
N LYS A 33 20.04 -27.34 13.03
CA LYS A 33 20.20 -26.33 14.09
C LYS A 33 19.06 -25.34 14.08
N ALA A 34 18.75 -24.79 15.25
CA ALA A 34 17.85 -23.67 15.42
C ALA A 34 18.60 -22.36 15.23
N ILE A 35 17.97 -21.41 14.57
CA ILE A 35 18.52 -20.09 14.26
C ILE A 35 17.45 -19.05 14.61
N ASP A 36 17.71 -18.26 15.64
CA ASP A 36 16.92 -17.10 15.97
C ASP A 36 17.35 -15.91 15.09
N LEU A 37 16.38 -15.24 14.49
CA LEU A 37 16.59 -14.10 13.62
C LEU A 37 15.96 -12.86 14.24
N GLN A 38 16.69 -11.76 14.23
CA GLN A 38 16.25 -10.49 14.79
C GLN A 38 15.74 -9.56 13.68
N GLN A 39 14.71 -8.80 14.01
CA GLN A 39 14.19 -7.78 13.11
C GLN A 39 15.19 -6.65 12.90
N ASP A 40 15.38 -6.27 11.64
CA ASP A 40 16.03 -5.01 11.29
C ASP A 40 15.04 -3.84 11.45
N ARG A 41 15.39 -2.91 12.31
CA ARG A 41 14.68 -1.64 12.57
C ARG A 41 15.56 -0.43 12.31
N SER A 42 16.58 -0.56 11.47
CA SER A 42 17.55 0.51 11.23
C SER A 42 17.02 1.63 10.33
N GLY A 43 16.00 1.38 9.49
CA GLY A 43 15.51 2.38 8.56
C GLY A 43 14.34 1.94 7.68
N LEU A 44 14.19 2.69 6.59
CA LEU A 44 13.15 2.47 5.58
C LEU A 44 13.32 1.11 4.90
N LEU A 45 12.22 0.37 4.85
CA LEU A 45 12.10 -0.87 4.09
C LEU A 45 10.97 -0.70 3.08
N ARG A 46 11.32 -0.50 1.80
CA ARG A 46 10.32 -0.35 0.74
C ARG A 46 9.84 -1.69 0.24
N ASN A 47 8.54 -1.85 0.23
CA ASN A 47 7.83 -2.96 -0.40
C ASN A 47 6.59 -2.41 -1.12
N PRO A 48 5.99 -3.16 -2.05
CA PRO A 48 4.81 -2.70 -2.77
C PRO A 48 3.61 -2.40 -1.85
N CYS A 49 2.84 -1.38 -2.20
CA CYS A 49 1.57 -1.02 -1.55
C CYS A 49 1.67 -0.75 -0.04
N MET A 50 2.70 -0.03 0.41
CA MET A 50 2.88 0.31 1.82
C MET A 50 3.67 1.59 2.05
N GLY A 51 3.57 2.13 3.26
CA GLY A 51 4.41 3.22 3.75
C GLY A 51 3.87 4.61 3.46
N TRP A 52 4.77 5.61 3.51
CA TRP A 52 4.44 7.01 3.28
C TRP A 52 4.34 7.33 1.79
N GLY A 53 3.33 8.13 1.42
CA GLY A 53 3.18 8.71 0.08
C GLY A 53 3.55 10.19 0.01
N LEU A 54 4.22 10.59 -1.05
CA LEU A 54 4.31 11.99 -1.47
C LEU A 54 3.28 12.23 -2.57
N TYR A 55 2.71 13.43 -2.61
CA TYR A 55 1.76 13.83 -3.65
C TYR A 55 2.38 14.90 -4.53
N ASP A 56 1.91 14.99 -5.77
CA ASP A 56 2.31 16.02 -6.72
C ASP A 56 1.99 17.44 -6.18
N ASP A 57 0.72 17.77 -5.98
CA ASP A 57 0.27 18.95 -5.22
C ASP A 57 -1.22 18.81 -4.82
N ALA A 58 -1.79 19.87 -4.22
CA ALA A 58 -3.18 19.87 -3.77
C ALA A 58 -4.19 19.89 -4.92
N VAL A 59 -3.82 20.42 -6.07
CA VAL A 59 -4.67 20.58 -7.26
C VAL A 59 -4.25 19.68 -8.43
N GLY A 60 -3.23 18.82 -8.23
CA GLY A 60 -2.78 17.84 -9.20
C GLY A 60 -2.01 18.45 -10.37
N ASN A 61 -1.08 19.37 -10.13
CA ASN A 61 -0.24 19.94 -11.17
C ASN A 61 1.02 20.60 -10.63
N VAL A 62 2.13 19.89 -10.63
CA VAL A 62 3.45 20.45 -10.32
C VAL A 62 3.95 21.27 -11.50
N ALA A 63 4.10 22.58 -11.32
CA ALA A 63 4.55 23.48 -12.38
C ALA A 63 6.02 23.26 -12.79
N ASN A 64 6.88 22.83 -11.86
CA ASN A 64 8.30 22.57 -12.09
C ASN A 64 8.75 21.32 -11.33
N ALA A 65 8.95 20.25 -12.06
CA ALA A 65 9.35 18.97 -11.51
C ALA A 65 10.73 18.99 -10.84
N GLU A 66 11.68 19.77 -11.35
CA GLU A 66 13.04 19.85 -10.80
C GLU A 66 13.02 20.54 -9.42
N GLU A 67 12.30 21.65 -9.30
CA GLU A 67 12.11 22.37 -8.02
C GLU A 67 11.35 21.51 -7.01
N TYR A 68 10.31 20.81 -7.45
CA TYR A 68 9.55 19.89 -6.62
C TYR A 68 10.47 18.81 -6.02
N TRP A 69 11.23 18.14 -6.86
CA TRP A 69 12.13 17.06 -6.40
C TRP A 69 13.30 17.58 -5.57
N ALA A 70 13.80 18.80 -5.86
CA ALA A 70 14.81 19.43 -4.98
C ALA A 70 14.25 19.68 -3.57
N ALA A 71 12.99 20.09 -3.45
CA ALA A 71 12.33 20.33 -2.16
C ALA A 71 11.94 19.03 -1.42
N GLN A 72 11.64 17.96 -2.13
CA GLN A 72 11.15 16.68 -1.56
C GLN A 72 12.22 15.58 -1.51
N ASP A 73 13.47 15.85 -1.93
CA ASP A 73 14.52 14.81 -2.05
C ASP A 73 14.76 14.04 -0.75
N GLU A 74 14.87 14.76 0.38
CA GLU A 74 15.07 14.13 1.70
C GLU A 74 13.91 13.22 2.08
N ALA A 75 12.67 13.70 1.92
CA ALA A 75 11.48 12.92 2.27
C ALA A 75 11.32 11.72 1.34
N ALA A 76 11.58 11.89 0.05
CA ALA A 76 11.52 10.82 -0.93
C ALA A 76 12.53 9.71 -0.63
N ARG A 77 13.77 10.05 -0.27
CA ARG A 77 14.81 9.04 -0.02
C ARG A 77 14.71 8.36 1.33
N ASN A 78 14.29 9.09 2.37
CA ASN A 78 14.39 8.61 3.75
C ASN A 78 13.07 8.13 4.35
N TYR A 79 11.93 8.55 3.80
CA TYR A 79 10.63 8.28 4.42
C TYR A 79 9.62 7.65 3.46
N ALA A 80 9.52 8.12 2.21
CA ALA A 80 8.47 7.74 1.29
C ALA A 80 8.72 6.41 0.56
N SER A 81 7.63 5.73 0.23
CA SER A 81 7.63 4.50 -0.57
C SER A 81 7.00 4.69 -1.94
N PHE A 82 6.08 5.64 -2.07
CA PHE A 82 5.38 5.90 -3.33
C PHE A 82 5.14 7.39 -3.56
N PHE A 83 4.89 7.71 -4.82
CA PHE A 83 4.50 9.03 -5.30
C PHE A 83 3.11 8.95 -5.91
N TYR A 84 2.17 9.71 -5.37
CA TYR A 84 0.78 9.70 -5.78
C TYR A 84 0.46 10.91 -6.64
N ILE A 85 -0.04 10.65 -7.87
CA ILE A 85 -0.32 11.62 -8.91
C ILE A 85 -1.83 11.76 -9.05
N ARG A 86 -2.34 12.95 -8.75
CA ARG A 86 -3.76 13.27 -8.81
C ARG A 86 -4.02 14.34 -9.85
N TRP A 87 -4.20 13.90 -11.09
CA TRP A 87 -4.32 14.78 -12.25
C TRP A 87 -5.69 14.76 -12.87
N ARG A 88 -6.07 15.89 -13.50
CA ARG A 88 -7.27 15.99 -14.31
C ARG A 88 -7.11 15.25 -15.61
N TRP A 89 -8.20 14.63 -16.09
CA TRP A 89 -8.19 14.02 -17.41
C TRP A 89 -7.82 15.02 -18.50
N SER A 90 -8.32 16.28 -18.42
CA SER A 90 -7.99 17.35 -19.38
C SER A 90 -6.50 17.66 -19.51
N GLU A 91 -5.70 17.34 -18.50
CA GLU A 91 -4.23 17.51 -18.54
C GLU A 91 -3.53 16.26 -19.00
N MET A 92 -4.07 15.11 -18.63
CA MET A 92 -3.56 13.81 -19.09
C MET A 92 -3.81 13.59 -20.59
N GLU A 93 -4.91 14.14 -21.13
CA GLU A 93 -5.30 14.04 -22.54
C GLU A 93 -6.02 15.32 -22.99
N PRO A 94 -5.31 16.44 -23.22
CA PRO A 94 -5.92 17.71 -23.62
C PRO A 94 -6.59 17.68 -24.99
N GLU A 95 -6.13 16.86 -25.89
CA GLU A 95 -6.67 16.57 -27.21
C GLU A 95 -6.80 15.04 -27.35
N GLU A 96 -7.83 14.54 -28.03
CA GLU A 96 -8.07 13.10 -28.16
C GLU A 96 -6.82 12.37 -28.71
N GLY A 97 -6.27 11.44 -27.95
CA GLY A 97 -5.08 10.67 -28.31
C GLY A 97 -3.73 11.36 -28.02
N LYS A 98 -3.74 12.56 -27.44
CA LYS A 98 -2.52 13.28 -27.06
C LYS A 98 -2.28 13.16 -25.56
N TYR A 99 -1.44 12.23 -25.18
CA TYR A 99 -1.25 11.83 -23.77
C TYR A 99 -0.05 12.52 -23.12
N ALA A 100 -0.20 13.00 -21.88
CA ALA A 100 0.84 13.71 -21.11
C ALA A 100 2.15 12.93 -21.00
N TRP A 101 2.09 11.62 -20.79
CA TRP A 101 3.28 10.75 -20.73
C TRP A 101 4.07 10.65 -22.04
N ILE A 102 3.52 11.15 -23.14
CA ILE A 102 4.19 11.22 -24.43
C ILE A 102 4.75 12.62 -24.70
N TYR A 103 3.95 13.67 -24.51
CA TYR A 103 4.30 15.02 -24.98
C TYR A 103 4.78 15.97 -23.88
N ASP A 104 4.39 15.78 -22.61
CA ASP A 104 4.67 16.73 -21.54
C ASP A 104 6.02 16.41 -20.85
N GLU A 105 7.01 17.25 -21.13
CA GLU A 105 8.36 17.06 -20.60
C GLU A 105 8.43 17.28 -19.08
N ASN A 106 7.59 18.18 -18.51
CA ASN A 106 7.54 18.36 -17.07
C ASN A 106 6.94 17.15 -16.36
N TYR A 107 5.87 16.58 -16.93
CA TYR A 107 5.27 15.34 -16.46
C TYR A 107 6.29 14.18 -16.48
N LYS A 108 7.01 14.00 -17.59
CA LYS A 108 8.04 12.95 -17.70
C LYS A 108 9.15 13.13 -16.65
N LYS A 109 9.63 14.35 -16.43
CA LYS A 109 10.62 14.66 -15.38
C LYS A 109 10.07 14.40 -13.98
N LEU A 110 8.78 14.67 -13.75
CA LEU A 110 8.13 14.39 -12.47
C LEU A 110 8.09 12.88 -12.19
N ILE A 111 7.67 12.09 -13.16
CA ILE A 111 7.64 10.63 -13.09
C ILE A 111 9.05 10.05 -12.89
N GLN A 112 9.99 10.44 -13.76
CA GLN A 112 11.37 9.95 -13.69
C GLN A 112 12.02 10.29 -12.35
N GLY A 113 11.78 11.51 -11.84
CA GLY A 113 12.28 11.94 -10.54
C GLY A 113 11.78 11.10 -9.36
N ALA A 114 10.54 10.58 -9.44
CA ALA A 114 10.03 9.61 -8.46
C ALA A 114 10.77 8.27 -8.57
N LEU A 115 10.89 7.74 -9.77
CA LEU A 115 11.54 6.45 -10.05
C LEU A 115 13.04 6.47 -9.67
N ASP A 116 13.75 7.55 -9.97
CA ASP A 116 15.17 7.74 -9.59
C ASP A 116 15.41 7.74 -8.07
N ARG A 117 14.36 8.04 -7.30
CA ARG A 117 14.36 8.00 -5.84
C ARG A 117 13.87 6.67 -5.27
N GLY A 118 13.56 5.71 -6.14
CA GLY A 118 13.06 4.38 -5.79
C GLY A 118 11.62 4.38 -5.29
N LEU A 119 10.83 5.41 -5.64
CA LEU A 119 9.39 5.45 -5.34
C LEU A 119 8.61 4.67 -6.39
N LYS A 120 7.52 4.05 -5.97
CA LYS A 120 6.49 3.53 -6.85
C LYS A 120 5.48 4.65 -7.18
N LEU A 121 4.83 4.54 -8.34
CA LEU A 121 3.79 5.48 -8.74
C LEU A 121 2.43 4.98 -8.27
N CYS A 122 1.55 5.92 -7.95
CA CYS A 122 0.14 5.67 -7.72
C CYS A 122 -0.65 6.79 -8.39
N PHE A 123 -1.87 6.50 -8.87
CA PHE A 123 -2.61 7.47 -9.68
C PHE A 123 -4.07 7.59 -9.27
N ARG A 124 -4.58 8.83 -9.37
CA ARG A 124 -6.00 9.16 -9.47
C ARG A 124 -6.19 10.13 -10.60
N ILE A 125 -6.90 9.73 -11.65
CA ILE A 125 -7.29 10.63 -12.73
C ILE A 125 -8.76 10.96 -12.56
N TYR A 126 -9.12 12.24 -12.59
CA TYR A 126 -10.48 12.68 -12.32
C TYR A 126 -10.99 13.65 -13.39
N ASP A 127 -12.31 13.72 -13.55
CA ASP A 127 -13.02 14.43 -14.63
C ASP A 127 -13.77 15.67 -14.16
N ASN A 128 -13.97 15.84 -12.86
CA ASN A 128 -14.73 16.94 -12.30
C ASN A 128 -13.83 18.14 -11.97
N GLY A 129 -14.25 19.33 -12.39
CA GLY A 129 -13.53 20.59 -12.15
C GLY A 129 -13.84 21.28 -10.82
N GLN A 130 -14.64 20.68 -9.94
CA GLN A 130 -15.00 21.28 -8.64
C GLN A 130 -13.75 21.66 -7.84
N ASP A 131 -13.73 22.89 -7.31
CA ASP A 131 -12.62 23.46 -6.55
C ASP A 131 -11.26 23.49 -7.29
N ASN A 132 -11.26 23.39 -8.61
CA ASN A 132 -10.08 23.47 -9.44
C ASN A 132 -9.98 24.83 -10.16
N ILE A 133 -8.78 25.13 -10.65
CA ILE A 133 -8.52 26.32 -11.47
C ILE A 133 -8.75 26.06 -12.95
N ARG A 134 -8.86 24.80 -13.35
CA ARG A 134 -8.98 24.37 -14.74
C ARG A 134 -10.05 23.29 -14.91
N GLN A 135 -10.49 23.16 -16.16
CA GLN A 135 -11.44 22.14 -16.58
C GLN A 135 -10.94 20.73 -16.23
N GLY A 136 -11.81 19.91 -15.63
CA GLY A 136 -11.48 18.52 -15.28
C GLY A 136 -11.54 17.57 -16.48
N THR A 137 -12.60 17.71 -17.29
CA THR A 137 -12.81 16.93 -18.53
C THR A 137 -12.27 17.65 -19.75
N PRO A 138 -11.60 16.99 -20.71
CA PRO A 138 -11.13 17.62 -21.94
C PRO A 138 -12.26 18.24 -22.77
N GLU A 139 -12.02 19.40 -23.39
CA GLU A 139 -13.03 20.13 -24.17
C GLU A 139 -13.53 19.34 -25.38
N TYR A 140 -12.71 18.46 -25.97
CA TYR A 140 -13.12 17.62 -27.09
C TYR A 140 -14.29 16.67 -26.75
N VAL A 141 -14.48 16.35 -25.47
CA VAL A 141 -15.59 15.50 -25.00
C VAL A 141 -16.91 16.26 -25.13
N ARG A 142 -16.92 17.53 -24.67
CA ARG A 142 -18.06 18.44 -24.84
C ARG A 142 -18.33 18.72 -26.31
N ALA A 143 -17.26 18.99 -27.08
CA ALA A 143 -17.37 19.26 -28.52
C ALA A 143 -17.90 18.04 -29.32
N ALA A 144 -17.69 16.83 -28.84
CA ALA A 144 -18.27 15.61 -29.41
C ALA A 144 -19.77 15.46 -29.10
N GLY A 145 -20.36 16.33 -28.28
CA GLY A 145 -21.79 16.35 -27.98
C GLY A 145 -22.18 15.69 -26.65
N ALA A 146 -21.24 15.36 -25.78
CA ALA A 146 -21.55 14.85 -24.44
C ALA A 146 -22.37 15.87 -23.64
N GLN A 147 -23.38 15.39 -22.93
CA GLN A 147 -24.19 16.20 -22.03
C GLN A 147 -23.52 16.33 -20.66
N GLY A 148 -23.64 17.52 -20.06
CA GLY A 148 -23.02 17.80 -18.77
C GLY A 148 -23.64 19.02 -18.10
N TYR A 149 -23.00 19.47 -17.05
CA TYR A 149 -23.44 20.58 -16.19
C TYR A 149 -22.26 21.45 -15.78
N GLU A 150 -22.56 22.66 -15.31
CA GLU A 150 -21.56 23.55 -14.75
C GLU A 150 -21.26 23.20 -13.28
N VAL A 151 -20.00 23.28 -12.90
CA VAL A 151 -19.52 23.21 -11.51
C VAL A 151 -18.72 24.47 -11.20
N GLU A 152 -18.69 24.84 -9.93
CA GLU A 152 -17.91 25.99 -9.47
C GLU A 152 -16.45 25.58 -9.24
N GLY A 153 -15.54 26.24 -9.95
CA GLY A 153 -14.10 26.14 -9.74
C GLY A 153 -13.58 27.22 -8.81
N GLN A 154 -12.27 27.26 -8.61
CA GLN A 154 -11.60 28.34 -7.88
C GLN A 154 -11.82 29.69 -8.56
N ASN A 155 -11.84 30.76 -7.77
CA ASN A 155 -12.08 32.13 -8.24
C ASN A 155 -13.43 32.31 -8.98
N ASN A 156 -14.47 31.56 -8.58
CA ASN A 156 -15.81 31.54 -9.18
C ASN A 156 -15.79 31.14 -10.66
N ALA A 157 -14.78 30.38 -11.11
CA ALA A 157 -14.76 29.85 -12.46
C ALA A 157 -15.92 28.88 -12.68
N LYS A 158 -16.60 29.01 -13.82
CA LYS A 158 -17.62 28.05 -14.24
C LYS A 158 -16.97 27.02 -15.14
N LEU A 159 -16.89 25.77 -14.64
CA LEU A 159 -16.28 24.65 -15.33
C LEU A 159 -17.35 23.63 -15.68
N TRP A 160 -17.16 22.95 -16.80
CA TRP A 160 -18.12 21.97 -17.28
C TRP A 160 -17.71 20.54 -16.86
N THR A 161 -18.67 19.73 -16.43
CA THR A 161 -18.47 18.33 -16.06
C THR A 161 -19.54 17.47 -16.73
N PRO A 162 -19.22 16.32 -17.34
CA PRO A 162 -20.21 15.45 -17.97
C PRO A 162 -21.11 14.77 -16.94
N TYR A 163 -22.32 14.37 -17.37
CA TYR A 163 -23.11 13.39 -16.63
C TYR A 163 -22.43 12.02 -16.71
N ALA A 164 -22.37 11.31 -15.60
CA ALA A 164 -21.64 10.04 -15.49
C ALA A 164 -22.18 8.91 -16.39
N ASP A 165 -23.47 8.95 -16.72
CA ASP A 165 -24.15 8.01 -17.60
C ASP A 165 -24.32 8.55 -19.04
N ASP A 166 -23.63 9.62 -19.42
CA ASP A 166 -23.62 10.09 -20.81
C ASP A 166 -22.81 9.14 -21.70
N PRO A 167 -23.39 8.61 -22.77
CA PRO A 167 -22.74 7.58 -23.59
C PRO A 167 -21.52 8.08 -24.37
N ILE A 168 -21.48 9.39 -24.72
CA ILE A 168 -20.32 9.97 -25.41
C ILE A 168 -19.16 10.15 -24.44
N PHE A 169 -19.43 10.65 -23.24
CA PHE A 169 -18.45 10.71 -22.17
C PHE A 169 -17.87 9.32 -21.90
N GLN A 170 -18.74 8.32 -21.68
CA GLN A 170 -18.31 6.95 -21.39
C GLN A 170 -17.42 6.38 -22.49
N GLN A 171 -17.79 6.56 -23.75
CA GLN A 171 -16.99 6.09 -24.89
C GLN A 171 -15.59 6.75 -24.94
N LYS A 172 -15.53 8.06 -24.72
CA LYS A 172 -14.25 8.80 -24.73
C LYS A 172 -13.36 8.42 -23.56
N TYR A 173 -13.95 8.30 -22.38
CA TYR A 173 -13.20 7.96 -21.17
C TYR A 173 -12.68 6.50 -21.23
N GLU A 174 -13.44 5.56 -21.75
CA GLU A 174 -12.98 4.17 -21.95
C GLU A 174 -11.75 4.09 -22.86
N LYS A 175 -11.69 4.90 -23.92
CA LYS A 175 -10.51 4.99 -24.80
C LYS A 175 -9.28 5.52 -24.04
N PHE A 176 -9.48 6.56 -23.24
CA PHE A 176 -8.42 7.10 -22.40
C PHE A 176 -7.89 6.07 -21.41
N VAL A 177 -8.78 5.41 -20.66
CA VAL A 177 -8.39 4.40 -19.68
C VAL A 177 -7.65 3.21 -20.33
N ALA A 178 -8.05 2.80 -21.53
CA ALA A 178 -7.35 1.76 -22.28
C ALA A 178 -5.91 2.17 -22.65
N ALA A 179 -5.73 3.42 -23.09
CA ALA A 179 -4.39 3.97 -23.37
C ALA A 179 -3.54 4.15 -22.09
N PHE A 180 -4.17 4.61 -21.03
CA PHE A 180 -3.53 4.78 -19.72
C PHE A 180 -3.08 3.43 -19.13
N ALA A 181 -3.89 2.39 -19.24
CA ALA A 181 -3.52 1.05 -18.81
C ALA A 181 -2.39 0.45 -19.65
N LYS A 182 -2.35 0.73 -20.96
CA LYS A 182 -1.25 0.28 -21.82
C LYS A 182 0.11 0.83 -21.36
N GLU A 183 0.12 2.03 -20.76
CA GLU A 183 1.33 2.67 -20.21
C GLU A 183 1.62 2.22 -18.78
N TYR A 184 0.60 2.17 -17.93
CA TYR A 184 0.78 2.09 -16.48
C TYR A 184 0.30 0.78 -15.82
N ASP A 185 -0.18 -0.22 -16.55
CA ASP A 185 -0.44 -1.56 -15.97
C ASP A 185 0.86 -2.35 -15.78
N ASN A 186 1.86 -1.70 -15.16
CA ASN A 186 3.20 -2.20 -14.96
C ASN A 186 3.57 -2.21 -13.46
N PRO A 187 3.55 -3.38 -12.79
CA PRO A 187 3.84 -3.50 -11.36
C PRO A 187 5.31 -3.22 -11.00
N ASP A 188 6.21 -3.05 -11.99
CA ASP A 188 7.58 -2.63 -11.72
C ASP A 188 7.69 -1.17 -11.32
N ILE A 189 6.75 -0.34 -11.77
CA ILE A 189 6.75 1.09 -11.50
C ILE A 189 5.50 1.60 -10.79
N VAL A 190 4.38 0.89 -10.84
CA VAL A 190 3.10 1.30 -10.24
C VAL A 190 2.67 0.34 -9.15
N ASP A 191 2.24 0.86 -8.00
CA ASP A 191 1.74 0.08 -6.88
C ASP A 191 0.22 -0.13 -6.93
N PHE A 192 -0.54 0.96 -7.03
CA PHE A 192 -1.99 0.93 -7.11
C PHE A 192 -2.54 2.13 -7.88
N ILE A 193 -3.78 1.99 -8.35
CA ILE A 193 -4.51 3.04 -9.06
C ILE A 193 -5.90 3.16 -8.45
N ASP A 194 -6.37 4.39 -8.24
CA ASP A 194 -7.77 4.64 -7.93
C ASP A 194 -8.60 4.26 -9.17
N GLY A 195 -9.27 3.13 -9.09
CA GLY A 195 -10.09 2.57 -10.19
C GLY A 195 -11.47 3.23 -10.29
N HIS A 196 -11.53 4.52 -9.93
CA HIS A 196 -12.72 5.34 -9.96
C HIS A 196 -12.32 6.81 -10.10
N SER A 197 -13.03 7.57 -10.92
CA SER A 197 -12.65 8.97 -11.27
C SER A 197 -13.81 9.95 -11.18
N LEU A 198 -15.02 9.45 -10.91
CA LEU A 198 -16.23 10.25 -10.90
C LEU A 198 -16.39 11.06 -9.61
N GLY A 199 -17.15 12.13 -9.72
CA GLY A 199 -17.50 12.99 -8.60
C GLY A 199 -16.41 13.97 -8.20
N TRP A 200 -16.62 14.65 -7.08
CA TRP A 200 -15.66 15.63 -6.60
C TRP A 200 -14.30 14.98 -6.37
N TRP A 201 -13.26 15.56 -6.94
CA TRP A 201 -11.86 15.09 -6.86
C TRP A 201 -11.62 13.63 -7.26
N GLY A 202 -12.61 13.01 -7.93
CA GLY A 202 -12.56 11.58 -8.26
C GLY A 202 -12.83 10.65 -7.07
N GLU A 203 -13.50 11.14 -6.02
CA GLU A 203 -13.71 10.42 -4.76
C GLU A 203 -15.08 9.75 -4.65
N GLY A 204 -15.82 9.68 -5.74
CA GLY A 204 -17.12 8.99 -5.77
C GLY A 204 -18.26 9.74 -5.10
N SER A 205 -18.11 11.05 -4.81
CA SER A 205 -19.13 11.86 -4.18
C SER A 205 -19.73 12.90 -5.14
N HIS A 206 -21.00 13.28 -4.91
CA HIS A 206 -21.69 14.33 -5.67
C HIS A 206 -21.74 14.07 -7.18
N ILE A 207 -21.85 12.84 -7.60
CA ILE A 207 -21.95 12.44 -8.99
C ILE A 207 -23.36 12.85 -9.52
N LYS A 208 -23.41 13.43 -10.72
CA LYS A 208 -24.67 13.73 -11.41
C LYS A 208 -24.89 12.83 -12.61
N TYR A 209 -26.14 12.49 -12.83
CA TYR A 209 -26.60 11.54 -13.84
C TYR A 209 -27.67 12.17 -14.73
N LEU A 210 -27.74 11.79 -16.01
CA LEU A 210 -28.89 12.05 -16.87
C LEU A 210 -30.13 11.32 -16.33
N ASN A 211 -29.94 10.09 -15.87
CA ASN A 211 -30.96 9.30 -15.22
C ASN A 211 -30.41 8.72 -13.88
N SER A 212 -30.91 9.25 -12.78
CA SER A 212 -30.46 8.83 -11.43
C SER A 212 -30.76 7.35 -11.10
N ASP A 213 -31.67 6.71 -11.84
CA ASP A 213 -31.95 5.27 -11.66
C ASP A 213 -30.78 4.40 -12.18
N LYS A 214 -29.87 4.99 -12.95
CA LYS A 214 -28.68 4.31 -13.51
C LYS A 214 -27.45 4.34 -12.61
N LYS A 215 -27.52 4.86 -11.41
CA LYS A 215 -26.35 4.98 -10.51
C LYS A 215 -25.59 3.66 -10.37
N LYS A 216 -26.30 2.56 -10.06
CA LYS A 216 -25.68 1.23 -9.91
C LYS A 216 -25.09 0.72 -11.22
N GLU A 217 -25.79 0.87 -12.34
CA GLU A 217 -25.30 0.48 -13.66
C GLU A 217 -24.03 1.25 -14.05
N THR A 218 -24.02 2.56 -13.82
CA THR A 218 -22.88 3.43 -14.10
C THR A 218 -21.68 3.05 -13.23
N PHE A 219 -21.88 2.80 -11.94
CA PHE A 219 -20.83 2.36 -11.05
C PHE A 219 -20.24 1.00 -11.48
N ASP A 220 -21.09 0.04 -11.82
CA ASP A 220 -20.66 -1.27 -12.32
C ASP A 220 -19.88 -1.14 -13.64
N TRP A 221 -20.36 -0.33 -14.58
CA TRP A 221 -19.66 -0.05 -15.83
C TRP A 221 -18.27 0.54 -15.56
N PHE A 222 -18.19 1.58 -14.69
CA PHE A 222 -16.96 2.29 -14.42
C PHE A 222 -15.88 1.38 -13.80
N THR A 223 -16.25 0.65 -12.77
CA THR A 223 -15.35 -0.30 -12.11
C THR A 223 -15.00 -1.49 -13.01
N THR A 224 -15.90 -1.92 -13.89
CA THR A 224 -15.64 -2.94 -14.90
C THR A 224 -14.64 -2.46 -15.95
N MET A 225 -14.77 -1.22 -16.42
CA MET A 225 -13.86 -0.62 -17.40
C MET A 225 -12.42 -0.60 -16.88
N TYR A 226 -12.20 -0.11 -15.65
CA TYR A 226 -10.86 -0.15 -15.04
C TYR A 226 -10.35 -1.58 -14.86
N SER A 227 -11.14 -2.49 -14.28
CA SER A 227 -10.72 -3.87 -14.03
C SER A 227 -10.50 -4.71 -15.29
N LYS A 228 -11.10 -4.34 -16.42
CA LYS A 228 -10.82 -4.96 -17.73
C LYS A 228 -9.47 -4.52 -18.30
N ASN A 229 -9.06 -3.30 -18.05
CA ASN A 229 -7.84 -2.72 -18.61
C ASN A 229 -6.62 -2.96 -17.71
N PHE A 230 -6.75 -2.83 -16.39
CA PHE A 230 -5.67 -3.08 -15.43
C PHE A 230 -5.74 -4.51 -14.90
N LYS A 231 -4.75 -5.33 -15.23
CA LYS A 231 -4.67 -6.75 -14.87
C LYS A 231 -3.60 -7.05 -13.82
N ASN A 232 -2.53 -6.25 -13.81
CA ASN A 232 -1.35 -6.47 -12.99
C ASN A 232 -1.31 -5.56 -11.76
N ILE A 233 -1.98 -4.40 -11.82
CA ILE A 233 -2.00 -3.39 -10.77
C ILE A 233 -3.23 -3.55 -9.89
N ILE A 234 -3.07 -3.37 -8.58
CA ILE A 234 -4.20 -3.31 -7.65
C ILE A 234 -4.99 -2.02 -7.90
N LEU A 235 -6.30 -2.17 -8.11
CA LEU A 235 -7.22 -1.05 -8.14
C LEU A 235 -7.79 -0.83 -6.75
N VAL A 236 -7.91 0.43 -6.34
CA VAL A 236 -8.56 0.81 -5.08
C VAL A 236 -9.81 1.64 -5.33
N LEU A 237 -10.79 1.50 -4.46
CA LEU A 237 -12.07 2.19 -4.53
C LEU A 237 -12.13 3.25 -3.44
N PRO A 238 -12.25 4.54 -3.78
CA PRO A 238 -12.69 5.54 -2.82
C PRO A 238 -14.19 5.32 -2.55
N TYR A 239 -14.53 4.70 -1.42
CA TYR A 239 -15.92 4.44 -1.11
C TYR A 239 -16.56 5.67 -0.43
N ASN A 240 -17.73 6.04 -0.91
CA ASN A 240 -18.42 7.24 -0.45
C ASN A 240 -19.94 7.04 -0.27
N SER A 241 -20.42 5.83 -0.33
CA SER A 241 -21.83 5.48 -0.14
C SER A 241 -22.81 6.14 -1.12
N GLU A 242 -22.35 6.54 -2.31
CA GLU A 242 -23.21 7.14 -3.36
C GLU A 242 -24.37 6.22 -3.76
N ILE A 243 -24.11 4.90 -3.82
CA ILE A 243 -25.11 3.85 -4.05
C ILE A 243 -25.26 2.91 -2.86
N GLY A 244 -24.50 3.15 -1.77
CA GLY A 244 -24.46 2.34 -0.56
C GLY A 244 -23.28 1.37 -0.54
N PHE A 245 -22.52 1.41 0.55
CA PHE A 245 -21.27 0.65 0.69
C PHE A 245 -21.43 -0.85 0.40
N ASN A 246 -22.50 -1.49 0.85
CA ASN A 246 -22.70 -2.92 0.61
C ASN A 246 -22.78 -3.25 -0.88
N THR A 247 -23.43 -2.39 -1.67
CA THR A 247 -23.55 -2.56 -3.14
C THR A 247 -22.21 -2.27 -3.81
N GLU A 248 -21.50 -1.22 -3.39
CA GLU A 248 -20.17 -0.87 -3.90
C GLU A 248 -19.17 -1.99 -3.58
N LYS A 249 -19.19 -2.52 -2.36
CA LYS A 249 -18.39 -3.66 -1.94
C LYS A 249 -18.64 -4.89 -2.81
N GLU A 250 -19.91 -5.30 -2.98
CA GLU A 250 -20.25 -6.45 -3.81
C GLU A 250 -19.71 -6.30 -5.24
N ILE A 251 -19.94 -5.15 -5.86
CA ILE A 251 -19.58 -4.91 -7.26
C ILE A 251 -18.07 -4.75 -7.45
N ALA A 252 -17.42 -3.91 -6.68
CA ALA A 252 -16.00 -3.59 -6.89
C ALA A 252 -15.05 -4.54 -6.14
N ILE A 253 -15.30 -4.83 -4.87
CA ILE A 253 -14.40 -5.63 -4.05
C ILE A 253 -14.62 -7.12 -4.33
N ASP A 254 -15.82 -7.63 -4.07
CA ASP A 254 -16.07 -9.07 -4.07
C ASP A 254 -16.01 -9.65 -5.50
N GLN A 255 -16.58 -8.94 -6.50
CA GLN A 255 -16.58 -9.42 -7.90
C GLN A 255 -15.31 -9.07 -8.67
N LYS A 256 -14.73 -7.88 -8.48
CA LYS A 256 -13.63 -7.36 -9.29
C LYS A 256 -12.28 -7.35 -8.59
N GLY A 257 -12.23 -7.47 -7.25
CA GLY A 257 -11.00 -7.58 -6.47
C GLY A 257 -10.33 -6.23 -6.16
N TYR A 258 -11.10 -5.17 -6.03
CA TYR A 258 -10.60 -3.86 -5.60
C TYR A 258 -10.13 -3.88 -4.14
N GLY A 259 -9.13 -3.06 -3.83
CA GLY A 259 -8.83 -2.60 -2.48
C GLY A 259 -9.69 -1.40 -2.10
N LEU A 260 -9.49 -0.89 -0.90
CA LEU A 260 -10.16 0.31 -0.38
C LEU A 260 -9.21 1.48 -0.28
N ARG A 261 -9.70 2.65 -0.63
CA ARG A 261 -9.11 3.93 -0.29
C ARG A 261 -10.07 4.68 0.63
N ARG A 262 -9.55 5.25 1.72
CA ARG A 262 -10.32 6.14 2.57
C ARG A 262 -9.52 7.39 2.90
N ASP A 263 -10.02 8.52 2.50
CA ASP A 263 -9.67 9.83 3.01
C ASP A 263 -10.35 10.09 4.37
N GLY A 264 -10.11 11.21 4.97
CA GLY A 264 -10.76 11.55 6.23
C GLY A 264 -10.05 11.07 7.49
N LEU A 265 -8.88 10.39 7.37
CA LEU A 265 -8.11 10.01 8.55
C LEU A 265 -7.71 11.25 9.36
N GLY A 266 -7.87 11.16 10.68
CA GLY A 266 -7.58 12.28 11.59
C GLY A 266 -8.66 13.35 11.64
N SER A 267 -9.91 13.05 11.28
CA SER A 267 -11.01 14.02 11.31
C SER A 267 -12.36 13.42 11.69
N MET A 268 -13.35 14.29 11.82
CA MET A 268 -14.76 13.92 12.01
C MET A 268 -15.36 13.14 10.85
N TRP A 269 -14.76 13.22 9.65
CA TRP A 269 -15.23 12.50 8.46
C TRP A 269 -14.84 11.01 8.48
N PHE A 270 -13.91 10.60 9.36
CA PHE A 270 -13.69 9.20 9.66
C PHE A 270 -14.66 8.77 10.73
N THR A 271 -15.77 8.18 10.29
CA THR A 271 -16.95 7.88 11.10
C THR A 271 -16.87 6.49 11.75
N GLU A 272 -17.78 6.19 12.69
CA GLU A 272 -17.91 4.83 13.24
C GLU A 272 -18.21 3.78 12.17
N ASN A 273 -18.87 4.17 11.08
CA ASN A 273 -19.09 3.26 9.96
C ASN A 273 -17.78 2.95 9.23
N ASP A 274 -16.92 3.95 9.04
CA ASP A 274 -15.60 3.76 8.44
C ASP A 274 -14.70 2.86 9.30
N GLU A 275 -14.77 3.01 10.62
CA GLU A 275 -14.09 2.15 11.59
C GLU A 275 -14.53 0.68 11.47
N LYS A 276 -15.85 0.44 11.34
CA LYS A 276 -16.39 -0.91 11.11
C LYS A 276 -15.94 -1.50 9.79
N VAL A 277 -15.99 -0.71 8.72
CA VAL A 277 -15.55 -1.14 7.38
C VAL A 277 -14.06 -1.47 7.40
N ALA A 278 -13.22 -0.62 7.99
CA ALA A 278 -11.78 -0.87 8.06
C ALA A 278 -11.48 -2.17 8.84
N ASN A 279 -12.11 -2.39 9.99
CA ASN A 279 -11.97 -3.63 10.75
C ASN A 279 -12.45 -4.86 9.99
N GLU A 280 -13.55 -4.76 9.23
CA GLU A 280 -14.05 -5.85 8.40
C GLU A 280 -13.08 -6.20 7.25
N MET A 281 -12.45 -5.20 6.65
CA MET A 281 -11.62 -5.35 5.46
C MET A 281 -10.15 -5.68 5.77
N TYR A 282 -9.69 -5.50 6.99
CA TYR A 282 -8.33 -5.84 7.39
C TYR A 282 -7.98 -7.31 7.12
N GLY A 283 -6.86 -7.53 6.44
CA GLY A 283 -6.41 -8.86 6.00
C GLY A 283 -7.17 -9.44 4.79
N LYS A 284 -8.17 -8.72 4.27
CA LYS A 284 -8.93 -9.14 3.08
C LYS A 284 -8.56 -8.34 1.85
N VAL A 285 -8.36 -7.03 1.98
CA VAL A 285 -8.04 -6.12 0.88
C VAL A 285 -6.98 -5.09 1.26
N LEU A 286 -6.22 -4.60 0.28
CA LEU A 286 -5.36 -3.43 0.47
C LEU A 286 -6.19 -2.25 0.96
N MET A 287 -5.74 -1.61 2.05
CA MET A 287 -6.33 -0.38 2.56
C MET A 287 -5.35 0.79 2.44
N VAL A 288 -5.71 1.78 1.63
CA VAL A 288 -4.97 3.02 1.38
C VAL A 288 -5.60 4.14 2.21
N GLY A 289 -4.81 4.76 3.09
CA GLY A 289 -5.25 5.87 3.93
C GLY A 289 -4.82 7.22 3.38
N GLU A 290 -5.69 8.23 3.53
CA GLU A 290 -5.40 9.63 3.25
C GLU A 290 -5.81 10.50 4.44
N CYS A 291 -4.92 11.44 4.84
CA CYS A 291 -5.23 12.43 5.86
C CYS A 291 -6.34 13.39 5.38
N ALA A 292 -7.23 13.78 6.29
CA ALA A 292 -8.37 14.62 5.94
C ALA A 292 -7.99 16.06 5.63
N TYR A 293 -7.27 16.68 6.57
CA TYR A 293 -7.01 18.11 6.51
C TYR A 293 -5.77 18.42 5.68
N TRP A 294 -5.91 19.38 4.74
CA TRP A 294 -4.84 19.90 3.91
C TRP A 294 -4.22 21.15 4.53
N GLY A 295 -2.88 21.27 4.47
CA GLY A 295 -2.13 22.37 5.03
C GLY A 295 -0.97 21.88 5.89
N GLY A 296 -0.74 22.47 7.03
CA GLY A 296 0.12 21.82 8.04
C GLY A 296 1.37 22.57 8.47
N TYR A 297 1.79 23.63 7.82
CA TYR A 297 2.99 24.35 8.25
C TYR A 297 2.76 25.86 8.45
N THR A 298 1.81 26.44 7.77
CA THR A 298 1.49 27.86 7.94
C THR A 298 0.36 28.03 8.95
N ALA A 299 0.60 28.79 10.02
CA ALA A 299 -0.39 29.05 11.05
C ALA A 299 -1.65 29.81 10.58
N ALA A 300 -1.69 30.24 9.30
CA ALA A 300 -2.80 31.03 8.76
C ALA A 300 -4.02 30.17 8.35
N TYR A 301 -3.86 28.86 8.11
CA TYR A 301 -4.94 27.97 7.68
C TYR A 301 -5.06 26.79 8.63
N GLU A 302 -6.16 26.76 9.38
CA GLU A 302 -6.41 25.76 10.42
C GLU A 302 -7.83 25.15 10.26
N PRO A 303 -8.09 24.41 9.16
CA PRO A 303 -9.43 23.88 8.85
C PRO A 303 -9.94 22.92 9.92
N PHE A 304 -9.06 22.29 10.67
CA PHE A 304 -9.36 21.38 11.76
C PHE A 304 -10.06 22.05 12.96
N LYS A 305 -10.04 23.39 13.07
CA LYS A 305 -10.79 24.11 14.11
C LYS A 305 -12.30 23.94 13.99
N ASN A 306 -12.78 23.58 12.81
CA ASN A 306 -14.19 23.30 12.54
C ASN A 306 -14.56 21.82 12.75
N ASP A 307 -13.61 20.98 13.21
CA ASP A 307 -13.90 19.59 13.52
C ASP A 307 -14.82 19.48 14.74
N THR A 308 -15.94 18.76 14.60
CA THR A 308 -16.93 18.60 15.65
C THR A 308 -16.72 17.34 16.50
N LYS A 309 -15.90 16.39 16.04
CA LYS A 309 -15.58 15.15 16.75
C LYS A 309 -14.38 15.34 17.66
N TYR A 310 -13.38 16.13 17.22
CA TYR A 310 -12.12 16.34 17.92
C TYR A 310 -11.89 17.82 18.24
N SER A 311 -11.35 18.10 19.43
CA SER A 311 -11.03 19.47 19.87
C SER A 311 -9.57 19.82 19.57
N PHE A 312 -9.18 19.78 18.30
CA PHE A 312 -7.81 20.06 17.86
C PHE A 312 -7.40 21.51 18.17
N LYS A 313 -6.17 21.66 18.64
CA LYS A 313 -5.56 22.96 18.92
C LYS A 313 -4.40 23.29 17.99
N SER A 314 -3.85 22.27 17.36
CA SER A 314 -2.65 22.40 16.49
C SER A 314 -2.64 21.34 15.40
N TRP A 315 -1.82 21.55 14.39
CA TRP A 315 -1.52 20.55 13.37
C TRP A 315 -0.90 19.28 13.97
N LYS A 316 -0.15 19.39 15.08
CA LYS A 316 0.38 18.21 15.77
C LYS A 316 -0.73 17.30 16.29
N ASP A 317 -1.83 17.85 16.77
CA ASP A 317 -2.99 17.07 17.22
C ASP A 317 -3.63 16.33 16.04
N VAL A 318 -3.76 16.99 14.88
CA VAL A 318 -4.25 16.37 13.64
C VAL A 318 -3.34 15.22 13.20
N TYR A 319 -2.03 15.42 13.22
CA TYR A 319 -1.07 14.38 12.84
C TYR A 319 -1.12 13.18 13.80
N ASN A 320 -1.23 13.42 15.10
CA ASN A 320 -1.43 12.34 16.08
C ASN A 320 -2.68 11.53 15.78
N GLN A 321 -3.80 12.19 15.49
CA GLN A 321 -5.06 11.50 15.22
C GLN A 321 -5.04 10.77 13.88
N SER A 322 -4.46 11.36 12.83
CA SER A 322 -4.30 10.69 11.53
C SER A 322 -3.44 9.43 11.64
N PHE A 323 -2.34 9.54 12.39
CA PHE A 323 -1.46 8.42 12.67
C PHE A 323 -2.17 7.33 13.48
N ASP A 324 -2.93 7.73 14.52
CA ASP A 324 -3.69 6.81 15.37
C ASP A 324 -4.72 6.03 14.56
N HIS A 325 -5.47 6.70 13.68
CA HIS A 325 -6.40 6.02 12.77
C HIS A 325 -5.66 5.04 11.85
N ALA A 326 -4.56 5.44 11.22
CA ALA A 326 -3.80 4.56 10.33
C ALA A 326 -3.26 3.32 11.07
N GLN A 327 -2.77 3.49 12.30
CA GLN A 327 -2.27 2.39 13.13
C GLN A 327 -3.40 1.48 13.61
N THR A 328 -4.46 2.06 14.18
CA THR A 328 -5.57 1.33 14.84
C THR A 328 -6.39 0.54 13.84
N TYR A 329 -6.63 1.10 12.67
CA TYR A 329 -7.45 0.49 11.62
C TYR A 329 -6.63 -0.16 10.51
N HIS A 330 -5.32 -0.36 10.74
CA HIS A 330 -4.44 -1.20 9.91
C HIS A 330 -4.27 -0.74 8.46
N PHE A 331 -4.25 0.55 8.20
CA PHE A 331 -3.98 1.07 6.86
C PHE A 331 -2.54 0.76 6.44
N ASN A 332 -2.40 0.32 5.21
CA ASN A 332 -1.08 0.02 4.62
C ASN A 332 -0.27 1.27 4.31
N THR A 333 -0.95 2.38 4.03
CA THR A 333 -0.33 3.63 3.62
C THR A 333 -0.85 4.81 4.44
N LEU A 334 -0.04 5.85 4.51
CA LEU A 334 -0.39 7.17 4.96
C LEU A 334 0.39 8.20 4.12
N ASP A 335 0.03 9.47 4.19
CA ASP A 335 0.55 10.46 3.27
C ASP A 335 1.27 11.63 3.97
N LEU A 336 2.47 11.94 3.48
CA LEU A 336 3.19 13.18 3.76
C LEU A 336 2.74 14.30 2.79
N ARG A 337 2.10 13.92 1.70
CA ARG A 337 1.55 14.74 0.63
C ARG A 337 2.53 15.75 0.01
N THR A 338 2.11 17.00 -0.01
CA THR A 338 2.81 18.11 -0.67
C THR A 338 4.02 18.60 0.12
N ILE A 339 4.83 19.48 -0.49
CA ILE A 339 5.99 20.10 0.16
C ILE A 339 5.61 20.75 1.50
N THR A 340 4.49 21.46 1.55
CA THR A 340 4.03 22.14 2.76
C THR A 340 3.67 21.17 3.87
N GLU A 341 2.98 20.11 3.54
CA GLU A 341 2.54 19.11 4.53
C GLU A 341 3.69 18.20 4.97
N THR A 342 4.58 17.82 4.06
CA THR A 342 5.84 17.14 4.39
C THR A 342 6.64 17.93 5.44
N LYS A 343 6.79 19.26 5.24
CA LYS A 343 7.43 20.14 6.24
C LYS A 343 6.65 20.16 7.57
N GLY A 344 5.33 20.14 7.50
CA GLY A 344 4.48 20.04 8.70
C GLY A 344 4.73 18.77 9.49
N TRP A 345 4.64 17.61 8.85
CA TRP A 345 4.89 16.32 9.46
C TRP A 345 6.31 16.20 10.04
N THR A 346 7.32 16.53 9.24
CA THR A 346 8.74 16.39 9.64
C THR A 346 9.16 17.41 10.70
N GLY A 347 8.52 18.60 10.71
CA GLY A 347 8.81 19.65 11.70
C GLY A 347 8.05 19.52 13.00
N LEU A 348 6.79 19.09 12.98
CA LEU A 348 5.93 19.06 14.17
C LEU A 348 5.78 17.66 14.80
N ALA A 349 5.93 16.60 14.01
CA ALA A 349 5.76 15.21 14.46
C ALA A 349 6.80 14.25 13.85
N PRO A 350 8.10 14.58 13.87
CA PRO A 350 9.14 13.75 13.25
C PRO A 350 9.20 12.33 13.84
N GLU A 351 8.79 12.17 15.11
CA GLU A 351 8.70 10.89 15.78
C GLU A 351 7.63 9.97 15.14
N LEU A 352 6.50 10.54 14.71
CA LEU A 352 5.45 9.79 14.01
C LEU A 352 5.89 9.42 12.60
N VAL A 353 6.59 10.32 11.90
CA VAL A 353 7.16 10.03 10.58
C VAL A 353 8.08 8.81 10.68
N ARG A 354 9.03 8.82 11.61
CA ARG A 354 9.95 7.69 11.84
C ARG A 354 9.22 6.42 12.28
N LYS A 355 8.21 6.55 13.15
CA LYS A 355 7.42 5.41 13.62
C LYS A 355 6.66 4.74 12.46
N PHE A 356 6.12 5.51 11.51
CA PHE A 356 5.47 4.95 10.33
C PHE A 356 6.46 4.38 9.31
N VAL A 357 7.66 4.96 9.15
CA VAL A 357 8.75 4.37 8.36
C VAL A 357 9.08 2.95 8.85
N LEU A 358 9.03 2.72 10.16
CA LEU A 358 9.38 1.43 10.77
C LEU A 358 8.22 0.43 10.81
N ASN A 359 6.97 0.90 10.86
CA ASN A 359 5.82 0.03 11.10
C ASN A 359 4.64 0.28 10.14
N GLY A 360 4.68 1.29 9.28
CA GLY A 360 3.63 1.55 8.29
C GLY A 360 3.57 0.42 7.27
N GLY A 361 2.35 -0.02 6.92
CA GLY A 361 2.14 -1.16 6.06
C GLY A 361 2.55 -2.48 6.71
N TYR A 362 3.40 -3.27 6.05
CA TYR A 362 3.87 -4.55 6.54
C TYR A 362 5.40 -4.61 6.62
N ARG A 363 5.92 -5.23 7.67
CA ARG A 363 7.34 -5.48 7.86
C ARG A 363 7.52 -6.91 8.33
N VAL A 364 7.70 -7.79 7.35
CA VAL A 364 7.76 -9.24 7.55
C VAL A 364 9.19 -9.73 7.67
N TYR A 365 9.42 -10.69 8.55
CA TYR A 365 10.71 -11.37 8.68
C TYR A 365 10.51 -12.74 9.31
N PRO A 366 11.38 -13.72 9.01
CA PRO A 366 11.39 -14.98 9.76
C PRO A 366 11.99 -14.74 11.13
N THR A 367 11.27 -15.13 12.18
CA THR A 367 11.74 -14.97 13.57
C THR A 367 12.64 -16.11 14.02
N TYR A 368 12.38 -17.29 13.45
CA TYR A 368 13.03 -18.52 13.86
C TYR A 368 13.01 -19.51 12.70
N VAL A 369 14.14 -20.21 12.51
CA VAL A 369 14.27 -21.25 11.50
C VAL A 369 15.02 -22.43 12.09
N ILE A 370 14.50 -23.65 11.93
CA ILE A 370 15.25 -24.89 12.12
C ILE A 370 15.60 -25.43 10.75
N MET A 371 16.88 -25.59 10.45
CA MET A 371 17.32 -26.07 9.14
C MET A 371 18.58 -26.91 9.23
N PRO A 372 18.82 -27.81 8.26
CA PRO A 372 20.00 -28.65 8.28
C PRO A 372 21.27 -27.83 8.05
N TYR A 373 22.32 -28.14 8.81
CA TYR A 373 23.70 -27.70 8.57
C TYR A 373 24.56 -28.80 7.95
N GLU A 374 24.04 -30.04 7.94
CA GLU A 374 24.70 -31.20 7.38
C GLU A 374 23.62 -32.20 6.86
N ALA A 375 23.85 -32.78 5.69
CA ALA A 375 23.03 -33.87 5.14
C ALA A 375 23.80 -34.71 4.13
N SER A 376 23.26 -35.88 3.76
CA SER A 376 23.78 -36.68 2.67
C SER A 376 23.29 -36.18 1.31
N ALA A 377 24.07 -36.42 0.26
CA ALA A 377 23.63 -36.12 -1.11
C ALA A 377 22.32 -36.87 -1.43
N GLY A 378 21.36 -36.18 -2.05
CA GLY A 378 20.04 -36.74 -2.39
C GLY A 378 19.06 -36.90 -1.22
N GLN A 379 19.45 -36.54 -0.01
CA GLN A 379 18.57 -36.65 1.17
C GLN A 379 17.41 -35.62 1.07
N THR A 380 16.21 -36.04 1.53
CA THR A 380 15.13 -35.12 1.87
C THR A 380 15.35 -34.60 3.28
N VAL A 381 15.29 -33.31 3.49
CA VAL A 381 15.49 -32.61 4.76
C VAL A 381 14.32 -31.71 5.08
N SER A 382 14.07 -31.49 6.38
CA SER A 382 12.97 -30.64 6.85
C SER A 382 13.49 -29.27 7.25
N ILE A 383 12.77 -28.21 6.85
CA ILE A 383 12.98 -26.82 7.29
C ILE A 383 11.72 -26.38 8.04
N SER A 384 11.85 -26.08 9.33
CA SER A 384 10.77 -25.44 10.09
C SER A 384 11.05 -23.95 10.19
N HIS A 385 10.06 -23.13 9.92
CA HIS A 385 10.23 -21.68 9.94
C HIS A 385 9.01 -20.95 10.52
N SER A 386 9.28 -19.82 11.14
CA SER A 386 8.29 -19.00 11.82
C SER A 386 8.37 -17.55 11.33
N TRP A 387 7.27 -16.98 10.90
CA TRP A 387 7.21 -15.63 10.36
C TRP A 387 6.38 -14.69 11.24
N ARG A 388 6.78 -13.43 11.28
CA ARG A 388 6.05 -12.37 11.95
C ARG A 388 5.97 -11.13 11.05
N ASN A 389 4.83 -10.45 11.10
CA ASN A 389 4.66 -9.11 10.57
C ASN A 389 4.59 -8.14 11.75
N THR A 390 5.50 -7.15 11.79
CA THR A 390 5.51 -6.09 12.81
C THR A 390 4.97 -4.76 12.30
N GLY A 391 4.52 -4.73 11.04
CA GLY A 391 3.82 -3.59 10.47
C GLY A 391 2.39 -3.47 10.97
N TYR A 392 1.79 -2.31 10.79
CA TYR A 392 0.40 -2.05 11.16
C TYR A 392 -0.59 -2.71 10.20
N GLY A 393 -0.30 -2.68 8.90
CA GLY A 393 -1.08 -3.31 7.85
C GLY A 393 -0.69 -4.77 7.61
N TYR A 394 -0.92 -5.25 6.41
CA TYR A 394 -0.59 -6.62 6.02
C TYR A 394 -0.08 -6.68 4.57
N LEU A 395 0.59 -7.77 4.17
CA LEU A 395 1.00 -8.00 2.79
C LEU A 395 -0.21 -8.48 1.99
N PRO A 396 -0.73 -7.68 1.03
CA PRO A 396 -2.00 -7.98 0.36
C PRO A 396 -1.86 -9.01 -0.77
N ASN A 397 -1.18 -10.13 -0.49
CA ASN A 397 -0.87 -11.20 -1.44
C ASN A 397 -2.12 -11.92 -1.97
N ASN A 398 -3.22 -11.87 -1.20
CA ASN A 398 -4.53 -12.43 -1.52
C ASN A 398 -5.35 -11.56 -2.49
N MET A 399 -4.87 -10.36 -2.85
CA MET A 399 -5.56 -9.53 -3.85
C MET A 399 -5.62 -10.24 -5.19
N LYS A 400 -6.77 -10.11 -5.88
CA LYS A 400 -7.06 -10.82 -7.14
C LYS A 400 -5.95 -10.67 -8.19
N ASN A 401 -5.41 -9.45 -8.36
CA ASN A 401 -4.37 -9.16 -9.35
C ASN A 401 -2.99 -9.70 -8.95
N TRP A 402 -2.78 -9.97 -7.67
CA TRP A 402 -1.54 -10.61 -7.20
C TRP A 402 -1.65 -12.11 -7.09
N ASN A 403 -2.84 -12.65 -6.86
CA ASN A 403 -3.16 -14.07 -6.91
C ASN A 403 -2.12 -14.97 -6.18
N TYR A 404 -1.78 -14.59 -4.95
CA TYR A 404 -0.83 -15.33 -4.09
C TYR A 404 0.56 -15.52 -4.69
N LYS A 405 1.04 -14.54 -5.47
CA LYS A 405 2.33 -14.63 -6.18
C LYS A 405 3.55 -14.62 -5.27
N TYR A 406 3.46 -14.02 -4.11
CA TYR A 406 4.56 -13.93 -3.16
C TYR A 406 4.58 -15.13 -2.21
N LYS A 407 5.72 -15.84 -2.17
CA LYS A 407 5.89 -17.02 -1.33
C LYS A 407 7.25 -17.03 -0.65
N PRO A 408 7.36 -17.54 0.60
CA PRO A 408 8.66 -17.83 1.20
C PRO A 408 9.41 -18.87 0.39
N ALA A 409 10.71 -18.66 0.26
CA ALA A 409 11.58 -19.61 -0.41
C ALA A 409 12.91 -19.72 0.33
N PHE A 410 13.50 -20.92 0.24
CA PHE A 410 14.83 -21.23 0.73
C PHE A 410 15.72 -21.58 -0.45
N ALA A 411 17.00 -21.21 -0.41
CA ALA A 411 17.92 -21.47 -1.49
C ALA A 411 19.29 -21.89 -0.97
N LEU A 412 20.00 -22.69 -1.76
CA LEU A 412 21.41 -23.00 -1.57
C LEU A 412 22.26 -22.21 -2.57
N PHE A 413 23.29 -21.59 -2.06
CA PHE A 413 24.34 -20.93 -2.80
C PHE A 413 25.65 -21.66 -2.60
N ASP A 414 26.44 -21.83 -3.64
CA ASP A 414 27.79 -22.42 -3.57
C ASP A 414 28.82 -21.42 -2.98
N GLU A 415 30.05 -21.88 -2.78
CA GLU A 415 31.16 -21.08 -2.25
C GLU A 415 31.53 -19.86 -3.14
N SER A 416 31.16 -19.90 -4.44
CA SER A 416 31.31 -18.73 -5.33
C SER A 416 30.19 -17.72 -5.19
N GLY A 417 29.17 -18.01 -4.38
CA GLY A 417 27.97 -17.22 -4.24
C GLY A 417 27.02 -17.34 -5.42
N LYS A 418 27.05 -18.43 -6.17
CA LYS A 418 26.09 -18.74 -7.24
C LYS A 418 24.91 -19.51 -6.66
N LEU A 419 23.69 -19.11 -7.05
CA LEU A 419 22.47 -19.84 -6.74
C LEU A 419 22.51 -21.23 -7.41
N VAL A 420 22.43 -22.27 -6.59
CA VAL A 420 22.42 -23.67 -7.03
C VAL A 420 21.02 -24.19 -7.23
N LYS A 421 20.17 -23.99 -6.23
CA LYS A 421 18.76 -24.43 -6.25
C LYS A 421 17.95 -23.64 -5.23
N SER A 422 16.68 -23.42 -5.55
CA SER A 422 15.72 -22.84 -4.61
C SER A 422 14.46 -23.70 -4.50
N TRP A 423 13.77 -23.61 -3.37
CA TRP A 423 12.53 -24.30 -3.07
C TRP A 423 11.55 -23.32 -2.47
N ILE A 424 10.30 -23.40 -2.93
CA ILE A 424 9.22 -22.50 -2.52
C ILE A 424 8.27 -23.25 -1.60
N ASP A 425 8.01 -22.71 -0.42
CA ASP A 425 6.96 -23.21 0.44
C ASP A 425 5.60 -22.63 -0.01
N GLU A 426 4.85 -23.43 -0.76
CA GLU A 426 3.54 -23.05 -1.28
C GLU A 426 2.46 -22.97 -0.18
N ASP A 427 2.64 -23.65 0.94
CA ASP A 427 1.68 -23.66 2.06
C ASP A 427 1.79 -22.40 2.93
N ALA A 428 2.96 -21.74 2.93
CA ALA A 428 3.16 -20.52 3.66
C ALA A 428 2.53 -19.33 2.91
N GLU A 429 1.57 -18.68 3.55
CA GLU A 429 0.80 -17.58 2.92
C GLU A 429 0.99 -16.24 3.63
N PRO A 430 1.77 -15.31 3.03
CA PRO A 430 2.10 -14.02 3.64
C PRO A 430 0.91 -13.11 3.95
N SER A 431 -0.22 -13.21 3.23
CA SER A 431 -1.42 -12.42 3.54
C SER A 431 -2.08 -12.81 4.86
N GLN A 432 -1.75 -13.97 5.40
CA GLN A 432 -2.21 -14.41 6.71
C GLN A 432 -1.34 -13.94 7.88
N TRP A 433 -0.21 -13.26 7.59
CA TRP A 433 0.67 -12.72 8.62
C TRP A 433 0.20 -11.34 9.03
N LEU A 434 -0.87 -11.32 9.82
CA LEU A 434 -1.44 -10.10 10.33
C LEU A 434 -0.53 -9.45 11.39
N SER A 435 -0.77 -8.18 11.69
CA SER A 435 0.05 -7.38 12.60
C SER A 435 0.31 -8.10 13.93
N ASN A 436 1.58 -8.25 14.27
CA ASN A 436 2.09 -8.90 15.48
C ASN A 436 1.75 -10.40 15.66
N GLN A 437 1.11 -11.04 14.69
CA GLN A 437 0.88 -12.48 14.72
C GLN A 437 2.10 -13.25 14.25
N ARG A 438 2.33 -14.43 14.85
CA ARG A 438 3.34 -15.40 14.43
C ARG A 438 2.64 -16.57 13.72
N LYS A 439 3.24 -17.04 12.62
CA LYS A 439 2.80 -18.22 11.87
C LYS A 439 3.98 -19.18 11.69
N ASN A 440 3.73 -20.44 11.94
CA ASN A 440 4.74 -21.50 11.89
C ASN A 440 4.41 -22.45 10.73
N TYR A 441 5.47 -22.91 10.06
CA TYR A 441 5.40 -23.81 8.91
C TYR A 441 6.51 -24.84 9.01
N THR A 442 6.32 -25.98 8.34
CA THR A 442 7.36 -27.01 8.15
C THR A 442 7.30 -27.44 6.70
N TYR A 443 8.45 -27.45 6.04
CA TYR A 443 8.58 -27.69 4.62
C TYR A 443 9.68 -28.70 4.33
N GLU A 444 9.39 -29.73 3.52
CA GLU A 444 10.33 -30.77 3.12
C GLU A 444 11.06 -30.37 1.83
N VAL A 445 12.38 -30.49 1.83
CA VAL A 445 13.28 -30.08 0.75
C VAL A 445 14.09 -31.27 0.27
N SER A 446 14.00 -31.60 -1.02
CA SER A 446 14.84 -32.61 -1.64
C SER A 446 16.17 -32.06 -2.12
N LEU A 447 17.28 -32.64 -1.65
CA LEU A 447 18.64 -32.32 -2.06
C LEU A 447 19.09 -33.12 -3.31
N ASP A 448 18.15 -33.78 -4.02
CA ASP A 448 18.45 -34.46 -5.27
C ASP A 448 19.08 -33.54 -6.30
N GLY A 449 20.15 -34.04 -6.94
CA GLY A 449 20.89 -33.33 -7.97
C GLY A 449 21.89 -32.30 -7.44
N ILE A 450 22.05 -32.18 -6.10
CA ILE A 450 23.05 -31.29 -5.51
C ILE A 450 24.31 -32.09 -5.17
N SER A 451 25.47 -31.64 -5.65
CA SER A 451 26.75 -32.25 -5.46
C SER A 451 27.19 -32.17 -3.99
N ARG A 452 28.15 -33.06 -3.60
CA ARG A 452 28.82 -32.92 -2.32
C ARG A 452 29.64 -31.64 -2.29
N GLY A 453 29.65 -30.98 -1.13
CA GLY A 453 30.37 -29.69 -0.98
C GLY A 453 29.78 -28.84 0.13
N ASN A 454 30.32 -27.60 0.25
CA ASN A 454 29.87 -26.62 1.19
C ASN A 454 28.99 -25.58 0.47
N TYR A 455 27.93 -25.16 1.15
CA TYR A 455 26.90 -24.26 0.65
C TYR A 455 26.48 -23.30 1.75
N GLN A 456 25.73 -22.28 1.34
CA GLN A 456 25.03 -21.36 2.25
C GLN A 456 23.54 -21.38 2.00
N TRP A 457 22.77 -21.56 3.07
CA TRP A 457 21.33 -21.34 3.05
C TRP A 457 20.98 -19.88 3.03
N ALA A 458 20.07 -19.51 2.14
CA ALA A 458 19.46 -18.19 2.10
C ALA A 458 17.93 -18.29 2.13
N VAL A 459 17.28 -17.22 2.57
CA VAL A 459 15.83 -17.10 2.62
C VAL A 459 15.39 -15.82 1.91
N ALA A 460 14.25 -15.88 1.22
CA ALA A 460 13.58 -14.74 0.61
C ALA A 460 12.06 -14.92 0.58
N ILE A 461 11.33 -13.88 0.24
CA ILE A 461 9.97 -13.98 -0.28
C ILE A 461 10.05 -13.69 -1.78
N VAL A 462 9.81 -14.70 -2.59
CA VAL A 462 9.95 -14.64 -4.05
C VAL A 462 8.64 -14.27 -4.75
N ASP A 463 8.74 -13.64 -5.91
CA ASP A 463 7.63 -13.41 -6.82
C ASP A 463 7.59 -14.52 -7.88
N LYS A 464 6.58 -15.37 -7.82
CA LYS A 464 6.38 -16.51 -8.73
C LYS A 464 6.12 -16.07 -10.19
N THR A 465 5.73 -14.82 -10.40
CA THR A 465 5.51 -14.26 -11.74
C THR A 465 6.79 -13.72 -12.38
N LYS A 466 7.91 -13.70 -11.63
CA LYS A 466 9.22 -13.16 -12.03
C LYS A 466 10.34 -14.19 -11.83
N ASP A 467 10.18 -15.36 -12.42
CA ASP A 467 11.17 -16.45 -12.36
C ASP A 467 11.62 -16.78 -10.91
N ASN A 468 10.70 -16.64 -9.95
CA ASN A 468 10.95 -16.84 -8.53
C ASN A 468 12.09 -15.96 -7.97
N GLN A 469 12.29 -14.77 -8.51
CA GLN A 469 13.21 -13.80 -7.93
C GLN A 469 12.63 -13.19 -6.65
N PRO A 470 13.48 -12.80 -5.67
CA PRO A 470 13.02 -12.08 -4.49
C PRO A 470 12.21 -10.83 -4.86
N GLY A 471 10.97 -10.75 -4.36
CA GLY A 471 10.02 -9.68 -4.68
C GLY A 471 9.59 -8.83 -3.49
N ILE A 472 9.84 -9.31 -2.26
CA ILE A 472 9.56 -8.60 -1.01
C ILE A 472 10.84 -8.51 -0.18
N ASN A 473 11.19 -7.30 0.21
CA ASN A 473 12.30 -7.07 1.13
C ASN A 473 11.91 -7.53 2.54
N ILE A 474 12.70 -8.43 3.11
CA ILE A 474 12.52 -8.91 4.47
C ILE A 474 13.47 -8.21 5.44
N GLY A 475 12.96 -7.86 6.61
CA GLY A 475 13.69 -7.05 7.59
C GLY A 475 14.48 -7.89 8.59
N ILE A 476 15.58 -8.54 8.17
CA ILE A 476 16.47 -9.30 9.06
C ILE A 476 17.74 -8.48 9.36
N LYS A 477 18.06 -8.38 10.66
CA LYS A 477 19.20 -7.63 11.16
C LYS A 477 20.53 -8.39 10.98
N ASP A 478 21.59 -7.67 10.68
CA ASP A 478 22.99 -8.15 10.68
C ASP A 478 23.21 -9.41 9.83
N LYS A 479 22.51 -9.52 8.69
CA LYS A 479 22.67 -10.62 7.74
C LYS A 479 23.11 -10.11 6.38
N GLU A 480 24.04 -10.82 5.77
CA GLU A 480 24.47 -10.56 4.41
C GLU A 480 23.34 -10.83 3.42
N LYS A 481 23.24 -9.98 2.40
CA LYS A 481 22.24 -10.09 1.33
C LYS A 481 22.92 -10.11 -0.03
N LYS A 482 22.38 -10.94 -0.92
CA LYS A 482 22.78 -10.96 -2.33
C LYS A 482 21.54 -11.14 -3.21
N ASP A 483 21.33 -10.24 -4.16
CA ASP A 483 20.22 -10.28 -5.11
C ASP A 483 18.83 -10.48 -4.46
N GLY A 484 18.61 -9.85 -3.28
CA GLY A 484 17.39 -9.95 -2.49
C GLY A 484 17.31 -11.20 -1.56
N TRP A 485 18.19 -12.16 -1.71
CA TRP A 485 18.33 -13.30 -0.81
C TRP A 485 19.11 -12.92 0.46
N THR A 486 18.68 -13.38 1.61
CA THR A 486 19.34 -13.16 2.90
C THR A 486 19.99 -14.45 3.38
N PHE A 487 21.32 -14.48 3.55
CA PHE A 487 22.06 -15.65 4.04
C PHE A 487 21.83 -15.84 5.54
N ILE A 488 21.50 -17.08 5.93
CA ILE A 488 21.12 -17.40 7.31
C ILE A 488 21.94 -18.52 7.95
N SER A 489 22.50 -19.46 7.19
CA SER A 489 23.24 -20.61 7.71
C SER A 489 24.18 -21.24 6.67
N GLU A 490 25.22 -21.90 7.14
CA GLU A 490 26.05 -22.80 6.34
C GLU A 490 25.43 -24.19 6.24
N MET A 491 25.81 -24.95 5.19
CA MET A 491 25.35 -26.30 4.89
C MET A 491 26.48 -27.11 4.28
N THR A 492 26.70 -28.33 4.77
CA THR A 492 27.62 -29.31 4.18
C THR A 492 26.86 -30.51 3.65
N ILE A 493 27.01 -30.83 2.38
CA ILE A 493 26.47 -32.06 1.75
C ILE A 493 27.60 -33.09 1.62
N LYS A 494 27.43 -34.24 2.31
CA LYS A 494 28.38 -35.34 2.34
C LYS A 494 28.12 -36.40 1.30
#